data_22b85abe5a4b66dbd8e0980604b747d6
#
_entry.id   22b85abe5a4b66dbd8e0980604b747d6
#
_cell.length_a   1.000
_cell.length_b   1.000
_cell.length_c   1.000
_cell.angle_alpha   90.00
_cell.angle_beta   90.00
_cell.angle_gamma   90.00
#
_symmetry.space_group_name_H-M   'P 1'
#
loop_
_entity.id
_entity.type
_entity.pdbx_description
1 polymer ?
#
loop_
_entity_poly.entity_id
_entity_poly.type
_entity_poly.pdbx_seq_one_letter_code
_entity_poly.pdbx_strand_id
1 'polypeptide(L)'
;MAKRTKAEALKTRQELIETAIAQFAQHGVSKTTLNDIADAANVTRGAIYWHFENKTQLFNEMWLQQPSLRELIQDHLTAGLEHDPFQQLREKLIVGLQYIAKIPRQQALLKILYHKCEFNDEMLAEGVIREKMGFNPQTLREVLQACQQQGCVANNLDLDVVMIIIDGAFSGIVQNWLMNMAGYDLYKQAPALVDNVLRMFMPDENITKLIHKRMN
;
A
#
# COMPACT_ATOMS: atom_id res chain seq x y z
N MET A 1 5.87 -21.46 -37.39
CA MET A 1 5.72 -20.97 -35.99
C MET A 1 4.24 -20.89 -35.68
N ALA A 2 3.75 -21.62 -34.66
CA ALA A 2 2.36 -21.57 -34.25
C ALA A 2 2.02 -20.13 -33.76
N LYS A 3 0.92 -19.58 -34.28
CA LYS A 3 0.41 -18.25 -33.88
C LYS A 3 -0.03 -18.36 -32.42
N ARG A 4 0.69 -17.69 -31.48
CA ARG A 4 0.26 -17.63 -30.07
C ARG A 4 -1.16 -17.12 -29.99
N THR A 5 -1.99 -17.79 -29.19
CA THR A 5 -3.37 -17.34 -28.96
C THR A 5 -3.37 -16.01 -28.17
N LYS A 6 -4.42 -15.22 -28.29
CA LYS A 6 -4.56 -13.96 -27.53
C LYS A 6 -4.43 -14.20 -26.01
N ALA A 7 -4.93 -15.34 -25.54
CA ALA A 7 -4.84 -15.72 -24.12
C ALA A 7 -3.39 -16.01 -23.68
N GLU A 8 -2.60 -16.74 -24.51
CA GLU A 8 -1.18 -16.99 -24.24
C GLU A 8 -0.36 -15.70 -24.24
N ALA A 9 -0.67 -14.77 -25.14
CA ALA A 9 -0.01 -13.48 -25.17
C ALA A 9 -0.29 -12.64 -23.90
N LEU A 10 -1.53 -12.61 -23.43
CA LEU A 10 -1.90 -11.94 -22.18
C LEU A 10 -1.22 -12.59 -20.96
N LYS A 11 -1.15 -13.90 -20.93
CA LYS A 11 -0.45 -14.64 -19.87
C LYS A 11 1.05 -14.28 -19.83
N THR A 12 1.72 -14.32 -20.98
CA THR A 12 3.15 -13.93 -21.07
C THR A 12 3.36 -12.46 -20.63
N ARG A 13 2.46 -11.57 -21.03
CA ARG A 13 2.52 -10.16 -20.61
C ARG A 13 2.44 -10.02 -19.10
N GLN A 14 1.53 -10.74 -18.45
CA GLN A 14 1.39 -10.73 -17.00
C GLN A 14 2.61 -11.32 -16.30
N GLU A 15 3.16 -12.42 -16.80
CA GLU A 15 4.40 -13.03 -16.29
C GLU A 15 5.58 -12.07 -16.36
N LEU A 16 5.69 -11.26 -17.44
CA LEU A 16 6.71 -10.22 -17.56
C LEU A 16 6.52 -9.10 -16.52
N ILE A 17 5.29 -8.69 -16.24
CA ILE A 17 5.00 -7.69 -15.20
C ILE A 17 5.39 -8.22 -13.82
N GLU A 18 5.01 -9.45 -13.48
CA GLU A 18 5.37 -10.04 -12.17
C GLU A 18 6.90 -10.20 -12.04
N THR A 19 7.58 -10.61 -13.11
CA THR A 19 9.05 -10.68 -13.13
C THR A 19 9.68 -9.30 -12.97
N ALA A 20 9.12 -8.27 -13.61
CA ALA A 20 9.59 -6.89 -13.46
C ALA A 20 9.46 -6.39 -12.02
N ILE A 21 8.34 -6.68 -11.34
CA ILE A 21 8.14 -6.35 -9.91
C ILE A 21 9.28 -6.96 -9.07
N ALA A 22 9.60 -8.23 -9.27
CA ALA A 22 10.66 -8.92 -8.53
C ALA A 22 12.04 -8.29 -8.82
N GLN A 23 12.39 -8.06 -10.09
CA GLN A 23 13.66 -7.47 -10.51
C GLN A 23 13.82 -6.03 -10.00
N PHE A 24 12.79 -5.19 -10.12
CA PHE A 24 12.81 -3.82 -9.62
C PHE A 24 12.93 -3.76 -8.09
N ALA A 25 12.22 -4.61 -7.36
CA ALA A 25 12.30 -4.68 -5.90
C ALA A 25 13.68 -5.12 -5.41
N GLN A 26 14.37 -5.99 -6.16
CA GLN A 26 15.70 -6.50 -5.81
C GLN A 26 16.81 -5.53 -6.21
N HIS A 27 16.83 -5.12 -7.46
CA HIS A 27 17.97 -4.41 -8.08
C HIS A 27 17.76 -2.89 -8.22
N GLY A 28 16.51 -2.42 -8.15
CA GLY A 28 16.10 -1.04 -8.42
C GLY A 28 15.69 -0.82 -9.86
N VAL A 29 14.82 0.15 -10.09
CA VAL A 29 14.27 0.46 -11.42
C VAL A 29 15.35 0.96 -12.39
N SER A 30 16.24 1.84 -11.93
CA SER A 30 17.29 2.40 -12.76
C SER A 30 18.29 1.34 -13.26
N LYS A 31 18.64 0.38 -12.41
CA LYS A 31 19.64 -0.66 -12.70
C LYS A 31 19.10 -1.87 -13.47
N THR A 32 17.78 -1.99 -13.63
CA THR A 32 17.16 -3.12 -14.33
C THR A 32 16.82 -2.74 -15.75
N THR A 33 17.20 -3.56 -16.73
CA THR A 33 16.86 -3.41 -18.14
C THR A 33 15.72 -4.34 -18.56
N LEU A 34 15.10 -4.08 -19.73
CA LEU A 34 14.13 -5.03 -20.31
C LEU A 34 14.77 -6.39 -20.61
N ASN A 35 16.05 -6.43 -20.94
CA ASN A 35 16.75 -7.70 -21.19
C ASN A 35 16.90 -8.51 -19.90
N ASP A 36 17.25 -7.87 -18.76
CA ASP A 36 17.34 -8.56 -17.47
C ASP A 36 15.98 -9.18 -17.07
N ILE A 37 14.90 -8.47 -17.38
CA ILE A 37 13.53 -8.97 -17.12
C ILE A 37 13.21 -10.14 -18.06
N ALA A 38 13.56 -10.07 -19.35
CA ALA A 38 13.35 -11.15 -20.30
C ALA A 38 14.12 -12.42 -19.91
N ASP A 39 15.38 -12.26 -19.53
CA ASP A 39 16.24 -13.37 -19.08
C ASP A 39 15.66 -14.00 -17.80
N ALA A 40 15.26 -13.19 -16.81
CA ALA A 40 14.64 -13.67 -15.58
C ALA A 40 13.27 -14.36 -15.80
N ALA A 41 12.51 -13.92 -16.80
CA ALA A 41 11.23 -14.53 -17.20
C ALA A 41 11.41 -15.73 -18.12
N ASN A 42 12.65 -16.06 -18.50
CA ASN A 42 12.97 -17.16 -19.43
C ASN A 42 12.31 -17.01 -20.82
N VAL A 43 12.23 -15.77 -21.31
CA VAL A 43 11.72 -15.44 -22.63
C VAL A 43 12.80 -14.78 -23.49
N THR A 44 12.61 -14.79 -24.82
CA THR A 44 13.56 -14.10 -25.71
C THR A 44 13.45 -12.59 -25.59
N ARG A 45 14.55 -11.89 -25.89
CA ARG A 45 14.57 -10.43 -26.01
C ARG A 45 13.48 -9.91 -26.96
N GLY A 46 13.28 -10.55 -28.10
CA GLY A 46 12.21 -10.16 -29.04
C GLY A 46 10.81 -10.31 -28.45
N ALA A 47 10.60 -11.27 -27.53
CA ALA A 47 9.30 -11.46 -26.91
C ALA A 47 8.93 -10.31 -25.94
N ILE A 48 9.86 -9.80 -25.15
CA ILE A 48 9.56 -8.66 -24.26
C ILE A 48 9.31 -7.38 -25.07
N TYR A 49 10.08 -7.11 -26.12
CA TYR A 49 9.89 -5.93 -26.98
C TYR A 49 8.60 -6.01 -27.83
N TRP A 50 8.03 -7.20 -28.02
CA TRP A 50 6.71 -7.35 -28.60
C TRP A 50 5.60 -6.91 -27.66
N HIS A 51 5.81 -7.00 -26.35
CA HIS A 51 4.84 -6.62 -25.30
C HIS A 51 4.98 -5.19 -24.79
N PHE A 52 6.21 -4.69 -24.75
CA PHE A 52 6.54 -3.37 -24.17
C PHE A 52 7.58 -2.66 -25.02
N GLU A 53 7.29 -1.44 -25.45
CA GLU A 53 8.20 -0.62 -26.25
C GLU A 53 9.47 -0.24 -25.48
N ASN A 54 9.30 0.06 -24.19
CA ASN A 54 10.37 0.49 -23.30
C ASN A 54 10.07 0.14 -21.84
N LYS A 55 11.07 0.36 -20.97
CA LYS A 55 10.97 0.09 -19.55
C LYS A 55 9.92 0.96 -18.83
N THR A 56 9.78 2.20 -19.27
CA THR A 56 8.80 3.14 -18.70
C THR A 56 7.37 2.67 -18.96
N GLN A 57 7.07 2.18 -20.15
CA GLN A 57 5.76 1.59 -20.43
C GLN A 57 5.46 0.39 -19.54
N LEU A 58 6.41 -0.54 -19.39
CA LEU A 58 6.26 -1.68 -18.48
C LEU A 58 6.03 -1.22 -17.03
N PHE A 59 6.82 -0.24 -16.57
CA PHE A 59 6.68 0.34 -15.22
C PHE A 59 5.31 0.96 -15.01
N ASN A 60 4.84 1.79 -15.92
CA ASN A 60 3.56 2.45 -15.84
C ASN A 60 2.40 1.44 -15.81
N GLU A 61 2.44 0.43 -16.69
CA GLU A 61 1.42 -0.63 -16.70
C GLU A 61 1.43 -1.48 -15.43
N MET A 62 2.62 -1.79 -14.92
CA MET A 62 2.75 -2.48 -13.64
C MET A 62 1.94 -1.78 -12.54
N TRP A 63 2.00 -0.45 -12.47
CA TRP A 63 1.25 0.32 -11.47
C TRP A 63 -0.23 0.49 -11.83
N LEU A 64 -0.57 0.73 -13.09
CA LEU A 64 -1.96 0.90 -13.53
C LEU A 64 -2.82 -0.33 -13.25
N GLN A 65 -2.23 -1.52 -13.36
CA GLN A 65 -2.94 -2.78 -13.14
C GLN A 65 -3.10 -3.15 -11.65
N GLN A 66 -2.42 -2.44 -10.72
CA GLN A 66 -2.60 -2.76 -9.31
C GLN A 66 -3.99 -2.35 -8.83
N PRO A 67 -4.71 -3.20 -8.10
CA PRO A 67 -5.85 -2.75 -7.32
C PRO A 67 -5.41 -1.81 -6.20
N SER A 68 -6.30 -0.95 -5.75
CA SER A 68 -6.02 -0.10 -4.58
C SER A 68 -5.89 -0.95 -3.30
N LEU A 69 -5.18 -0.43 -2.30
CA LEU A 69 -5.09 -1.10 -1.00
C LEU A 69 -6.49 -1.36 -0.41
N ARG A 70 -7.44 -0.44 -0.60
CA ARG A 70 -8.83 -0.59 -0.18
C ARG A 70 -9.49 -1.83 -0.78
N GLU A 71 -9.34 -2.04 -2.09
CA GLU A 71 -9.88 -3.22 -2.78
C GLU A 71 -9.23 -4.50 -2.27
N LEU A 72 -7.91 -4.48 -2.05
CA LEU A 72 -7.14 -5.64 -1.59
C LEU A 72 -7.52 -6.10 -0.18
N ILE A 73 -7.92 -5.18 0.70
CA ILE A 73 -8.26 -5.52 2.10
C ILE A 73 -9.76 -5.69 2.33
N GLN A 74 -10.61 -5.39 1.35
CA GLN A 74 -12.08 -5.37 1.53
C GLN A 74 -12.62 -6.69 2.08
N ASP A 75 -12.16 -7.82 1.59
CA ASP A 75 -12.61 -9.15 2.03
C ASP A 75 -12.05 -9.57 3.41
N HIS A 76 -11.14 -8.78 3.97
CA HIS A 76 -10.52 -9.04 5.27
C HIS A 76 -11.13 -8.18 6.38
N LEU A 77 -12.07 -7.28 6.04
CA LEU A 77 -12.73 -6.41 7.01
C LEU A 77 -13.91 -7.14 7.68
N THR A 78 -14.11 -6.86 8.96
CA THR A 78 -15.26 -7.40 9.71
C THR A 78 -16.56 -6.72 9.26
N ALA A 79 -17.59 -7.49 8.96
CA ALA A 79 -18.93 -6.96 8.72
C ALA A 79 -19.55 -6.42 10.01
N GLY A 80 -20.45 -5.43 9.87
CA GLY A 80 -21.24 -4.92 11.00
C GLY A 80 -20.65 -3.71 11.74
N LEU A 81 -19.56 -3.12 11.23
CA LEU A 81 -18.98 -1.90 11.81
C LEU A 81 -19.52 -0.61 11.16
N GLU A 82 -20.59 -0.69 10.36
CA GLU A 82 -21.12 0.43 9.57
C GLU A 82 -21.56 1.62 10.45
N HIS A 83 -21.88 1.37 11.71
CA HIS A 83 -22.35 2.38 12.67
C HIS A 83 -21.26 2.92 13.60
N ASP A 84 -20.02 2.38 13.54
CA ASP A 84 -18.87 2.82 14.34
C ASP A 84 -17.72 3.26 13.44
N PRO A 85 -17.68 4.53 13.01
CA PRO A 85 -16.66 5.02 12.10
C PRO A 85 -15.25 4.96 12.69
N PHE A 86 -15.10 5.04 14.03
CA PHE A 86 -13.80 4.93 14.67
C PHE A 86 -13.26 3.49 14.60
N GLN A 87 -14.10 2.49 14.90
CA GLN A 87 -13.71 1.09 14.76
C GLN A 87 -13.47 0.70 13.30
N GLN A 88 -14.26 1.24 12.36
CA GLN A 88 -13.99 1.07 10.93
C GLN A 88 -12.62 1.59 10.52
N LEU A 89 -12.28 2.82 10.94
CA LEU A 89 -10.98 3.40 10.65
C LEU A 89 -9.87 2.55 11.25
N ARG A 90 -9.99 2.23 12.54
CA ARG A 90 -9.03 1.41 13.28
C ARG A 90 -8.79 0.07 12.58
N GLU A 91 -9.85 -0.64 12.23
CA GLU A 91 -9.74 -1.95 11.57
C GLU A 91 -9.09 -1.84 10.20
N LYS A 92 -9.51 -0.90 9.36
CA LYS A 92 -8.91 -0.68 8.03
C LYS A 92 -7.40 -0.44 8.12
N LEU A 93 -6.95 0.36 9.09
CA LEU A 93 -5.54 0.64 9.32
C LEU A 93 -4.78 -0.62 9.77
N ILE A 94 -5.34 -1.40 10.71
CA ILE A 94 -4.74 -2.66 11.20
C ILE A 94 -4.64 -3.68 10.05
N VAL A 95 -5.76 -3.94 9.38
CA VAL A 95 -5.82 -4.92 8.28
C VAL A 95 -4.88 -4.51 7.14
N GLY A 96 -4.80 -3.21 6.83
CA GLY A 96 -3.87 -2.69 5.84
C GLY A 96 -2.40 -3.01 6.16
N LEU A 97 -1.95 -2.75 7.40
CA LEU A 97 -0.59 -3.09 7.85
C LEU A 97 -0.36 -4.62 7.86
N GLN A 98 -1.35 -5.38 8.32
CA GLN A 98 -1.28 -6.84 8.37
C GLN A 98 -1.23 -7.47 6.98
N TYR A 99 -1.98 -6.93 6.02
CA TYR A 99 -1.94 -7.33 4.63
C TYR A 99 -0.55 -7.09 4.02
N ILE A 100 0.00 -5.89 4.20
CA ILE A 100 1.37 -5.57 3.76
C ILE A 100 2.38 -6.53 4.39
N ALA A 101 2.26 -6.82 5.68
CA ALA A 101 3.18 -7.71 6.39
C ALA A 101 3.15 -9.16 5.88
N LYS A 102 2.00 -9.62 5.34
CA LYS A 102 1.82 -11.01 4.89
C LYS A 102 2.05 -11.25 3.40
N ILE A 103 1.86 -10.23 2.56
CA ILE A 103 1.83 -10.42 1.11
C ILE A 103 3.16 -9.98 0.47
N PRO A 104 4.04 -10.93 0.07
CA PRO A 104 5.36 -10.62 -0.49
C PRO A 104 5.32 -9.72 -1.72
N ARG A 105 4.29 -9.89 -2.56
CA ARG A 105 4.09 -9.06 -3.74
C ARG A 105 3.82 -7.60 -3.38
N GLN A 106 3.01 -7.35 -2.33
CA GLN A 106 2.74 -5.99 -1.83
C GLN A 106 4.00 -5.36 -1.24
N GLN A 107 4.79 -6.15 -0.51
CA GLN A 107 6.10 -5.72 0.00
C GLN A 107 7.05 -5.31 -1.13
N ALA A 108 7.10 -6.09 -2.21
CA ALA A 108 7.93 -5.78 -3.38
C ALA A 108 7.51 -4.47 -4.04
N LEU A 109 6.21 -4.24 -4.26
CA LEU A 109 5.67 -2.99 -4.81
C LEU A 109 6.02 -1.79 -3.92
N LEU A 110 5.81 -1.89 -2.61
CA LEU A 110 6.12 -0.81 -1.68
C LEU A 110 7.64 -0.57 -1.55
N LYS A 111 8.48 -1.61 -1.67
CA LYS A 111 9.94 -1.44 -1.78
C LYS A 111 10.33 -0.66 -3.04
N ILE A 112 9.68 -0.93 -4.17
CA ILE A 112 9.91 -0.17 -5.39
C ILE A 112 9.54 1.30 -5.16
N LEU A 113 8.33 1.56 -4.65
CA LEU A 113 7.83 2.92 -4.42
C LEU A 113 8.74 3.73 -3.48
N TYR A 114 9.15 3.16 -2.37
CA TYR A 114 9.83 3.90 -1.31
C TYR A 114 11.36 3.88 -1.37
N HIS A 115 11.96 2.85 -1.98
CA HIS A 115 13.40 2.62 -1.83
C HIS A 115 14.14 2.27 -3.12
N LYS A 116 13.44 1.98 -4.21
CA LYS A 116 14.05 1.39 -5.40
C LYS A 116 13.74 2.12 -6.71
N CYS A 117 13.00 3.23 -6.66
CA CYS A 117 12.64 4.04 -7.81
C CYS A 117 13.08 5.50 -7.62
N GLU A 118 13.78 6.03 -8.61
CA GLU A 118 13.95 7.46 -8.84
C GLU A 118 12.95 7.85 -9.93
N PHE A 119 11.89 8.56 -9.55
CA PHE A 119 10.82 8.94 -10.46
C PHE A 119 11.28 10.03 -11.43
N ASN A 120 10.76 10.01 -12.65
CA ASN A 120 10.96 11.04 -13.67
C ASN A 120 9.64 11.36 -14.39
N ASP A 121 9.65 12.39 -15.23
CA ASP A 121 8.45 12.94 -15.90
C ASP A 121 7.76 11.97 -16.88
N GLU A 122 8.44 10.92 -17.33
CA GLU A 122 7.86 9.90 -18.23
C GLU A 122 7.12 8.80 -17.46
N MET A 123 7.38 8.69 -16.16
CA MET A 123 6.76 7.69 -15.28
C MET A 123 5.42 8.18 -14.76
N LEU A 124 4.56 7.22 -14.42
CA LEU A 124 3.34 7.51 -13.65
C LEU A 124 3.73 8.28 -12.38
N ALA A 125 3.06 9.41 -12.14
CA ALA A 125 3.40 10.31 -11.05
C ALA A 125 3.38 9.57 -9.70
N GLU A 126 4.42 9.77 -8.90
CA GLU A 126 4.58 9.14 -7.59
C GLU A 126 3.34 9.34 -6.70
N GLY A 127 2.74 10.55 -6.71
CA GLY A 127 1.53 10.86 -5.94
C GLY A 127 0.35 9.97 -6.29
N VAL A 128 0.15 9.65 -7.59
CA VAL A 128 -0.92 8.75 -8.04
C VAL A 128 -0.70 7.33 -7.52
N ILE A 129 0.56 6.87 -7.52
CA ILE A 129 0.91 5.54 -7.00
C ILE A 129 0.72 5.51 -5.48
N ARG A 130 1.14 6.55 -4.75
CA ARG A 130 0.98 6.65 -3.30
C ARG A 130 -0.49 6.63 -2.88
N GLU A 131 -1.35 7.38 -3.56
CA GLU A 131 -2.79 7.37 -3.31
C GLU A 131 -3.40 5.97 -3.50
N LYS A 132 -2.97 5.26 -4.53
CA LYS A 132 -3.44 3.89 -4.82
C LYS A 132 -2.96 2.85 -3.81
N MET A 133 -1.73 2.99 -3.34
CA MET A 133 -1.08 2.08 -2.40
C MET A 133 -1.35 2.42 -0.93
N GLY A 134 -1.89 3.60 -0.65
CA GLY A 134 -2.21 4.12 0.68
C GLY A 134 -3.72 4.20 0.94
N PHE A 135 -4.08 5.17 1.76
CA PHE A 135 -5.47 5.48 2.06
C PHE A 135 -5.97 6.58 1.13
N ASN A 136 -7.16 6.38 0.54
CA ASN A 136 -7.79 7.42 -0.26
C ASN A 136 -8.13 8.63 0.63
N PRO A 137 -7.63 9.85 0.31
CA PRO A 137 -7.79 11.02 1.17
C PRO A 137 -9.25 11.41 1.39
N GLN A 138 -10.09 11.30 0.37
CA GLN A 138 -11.51 11.63 0.48
C GLN A 138 -12.24 10.69 1.44
N THR A 139 -12.02 9.39 1.31
CA THR A 139 -12.62 8.38 2.22
C THR A 139 -12.12 8.55 3.65
N LEU A 140 -10.84 8.87 3.84
CA LEU A 140 -10.27 9.11 5.17
C LEU A 140 -10.91 10.34 5.82
N ARG A 141 -11.08 11.43 5.06
CA ARG A 141 -11.74 12.64 5.53
C ARG A 141 -13.19 12.37 5.98
N GLU A 142 -13.97 11.67 5.17
CA GLU A 142 -15.37 11.34 5.48
C GLU A 142 -15.49 10.54 6.80
N VAL A 143 -14.63 9.57 6.98
CA VAL A 143 -14.60 8.76 8.22
C VAL A 143 -14.16 9.61 9.42
N LEU A 144 -13.16 10.47 9.28
CA LEU A 144 -12.72 11.37 10.35
C LEU A 144 -13.79 12.40 10.73
N GLN A 145 -14.54 12.95 9.75
CA GLN A 145 -15.69 13.81 10.01
C GLN A 145 -16.78 13.09 10.82
N ALA A 146 -17.09 11.86 10.45
CA ALA A 146 -18.03 11.05 11.21
C ALA A 146 -17.53 10.76 12.64
N CYS A 147 -16.22 10.51 12.81
CA CYS A 147 -15.60 10.34 14.13
C CYS A 147 -15.69 11.63 14.99
N GLN A 148 -15.51 12.81 14.42
CA GLN A 148 -15.70 14.07 15.14
C GLN A 148 -17.16 14.26 15.55
N GLN A 149 -18.12 14.02 14.64
CA GLN A 149 -19.55 14.12 14.94
C GLN A 149 -19.98 13.19 16.07
N GLN A 150 -19.36 12.03 16.20
CA GLN A 150 -19.61 11.07 17.29
C GLN A 150 -18.76 11.32 18.56
N GLY A 151 -17.90 12.35 18.56
CA GLY A 151 -17.03 12.67 19.68
C GLY A 151 -15.89 11.68 19.93
N CYS A 152 -15.54 10.85 18.94
CA CYS A 152 -14.41 9.91 19.02
C CYS A 152 -13.07 10.57 18.64
N VAL A 153 -13.12 11.61 17.81
CA VAL A 153 -12.02 12.51 17.49
C VAL A 153 -12.35 13.88 18.05
N ALA A 154 -11.37 14.56 18.63
CA ALA A 154 -11.59 15.85 19.28
C ALA A 154 -12.04 16.92 18.26
N ASN A 155 -13.10 17.66 18.57
CA ASN A 155 -13.74 18.62 17.68
C ASN A 155 -12.89 19.86 17.37
N ASN A 156 -11.90 20.16 18.21
CA ASN A 156 -10.97 21.28 18.04
C ASN A 156 -9.80 20.96 17.11
N LEU A 157 -9.67 19.73 16.61
CA LEU A 157 -8.60 19.34 15.70
C LEU A 157 -8.95 19.66 14.24
N ASP A 158 -7.97 20.21 13.54
CA ASP A 158 -8.03 20.39 12.10
C ASP A 158 -7.84 19.00 11.42
N LEU A 159 -8.84 18.56 10.66
CA LEU A 159 -8.82 17.27 9.99
C LEU A 159 -7.74 17.15 8.90
N ASP A 160 -7.34 18.25 8.27
CA ASP A 160 -6.23 18.23 7.30
C ASP A 160 -4.92 17.87 8.00
N VAL A 161 -4.69 18.45 9.18
CA VAL A 161 -3.52 18.11 10.01
C VAL A 161 -3.58 16.66 10.50
N VAL A 162 -4.75 16.20 10.96
CA VAL A 162 -4.95 14.80 11.38
C VAL A 162 -4.64 13.83 10.24
N MET A 163 -5.12 14.12 9.03
CA MET A 163 -4.86 13.30 7.84
C MET A 163 -3.38 13.23 7.50
N ILE A 164 -2.66 14.37 7.54
CA ILE A 164 -1.21 14.43 7.30
C ILE A 164 -0.45 13.57 8.32
N ILE A 165 -0.84 13.63 9.60
CA ILE A 165 -0.18 12.85 10.66
C ILE A 165 -0.46 11.35 10.46
N ILE A 166 -1.70 10.96 10.16
CA ILE A 166 -2.03 9.55 9.88
C ILE A 166 -1.22 9.03 8.69
N ASP A 167 -1.26 9.73 7.57
CA ASP A 167 -0.53 9.30 6.36
C ASP A 167 0.98 9.22 6.62
N GLY A 168 1.55 10.25 7.25
CA GLY A 168 2.97 10.28 7.61
C GLY A 168 3.38 9.17 8.57
N ALA A 169 2.56 8.88 9.59
CA ALA A 169 2.83 7.81 10.55
C ALA A 169 2.80 6.43 9.85
N PHE A 170 1.77 6.15 9.05
CA PHE A 170 1.63 4.85 8.37
C PHE A 170 2.69 4.66 7.29
N SER A 171 2.92 5.67 6.45
CA SER A 171 3.99 5.63 5.46
C SER A 171 5.35 5.41 6.13
N GLY A 172 5.65 6.13 7.22
CA GLY A 172 6.89 5.98 7.98
C GLY A 172 7.04 4.58 8.60
N ILE A 173 5.99 4.02 9.20
CA ILE A 173 5.99 2.66 9.75
C ILE A 173 6.34 1.64 8.66
N VAL A 174 5.67 1.71 7.52
CA VAL A 174 5.88 0.76 6.41
C VAL A 174 7.28 0.92 5.81
N GLN A 175 7.74 2.16 5.54
CA GLN A 175 9.07 2.43 5.00
C GLN A 175 10.17 1.88 5.91
N ASN A 176 10.12 2.19 7.22
CA ASN A 176 11.11 1.72 8.19
C ASN A 176 11.11 0.19 8.30
N TRP A 177 9.92 -0.42 8.34
CA TRP A 177 9.82 -1.87 8.42
C TRP A 177 10.39 -2.56 7.17
N LEU A 178 10.13 -2.05 5.97
CA LEU A 178 10.65 -2.60 4.71
C LEU A 178 12.19 -2.52 4.61
N MET A 179 12.83 -1.57 5.30
CA MET A 179 14.30 -1.51 5.37
C MET A 179 14.89 -2.59 6.29
N ASN A 180 14.18 -2.98 7.35
CA ASN A 180 14.61 -4.02 8.29
C ASN A 180 13.42 -4.86 8.77
N MET A 181 12.95 -5.75 7.91
CA MET A 181 11.77 -6.60 8.18
C MET A 181 11.98 -7.58 9.35
N ALA A 182 13.23 -7.85 9.74
CA ALA A 182 13.56 -8.67 10.89
C ALA A 182 13.53 -7.89 12.22
N GLY A 183 13.48 -6.56 12.19
CA GLY A 183 13.54 -5.70 13.37
C GLY A 183 12.33 -5.87 14.30
N TYR A 184 11.16 -6.11 13.75
CA TYR A 184 9.93 -6.39 14.49
C TYR A 184 8.87 -7.05 13.62
N ASP A 185 7.93 -7.77 14.26
CA ASP A 185 6.80 -8.40 13.58
C ASP A 185 5.68 -7.38 13.35
N LEU A 186 5.65 -6.76 12.16
CA LEU A 186 4.64 -5.75 11.81
C LEU A 186 3.22 -6.30 11.92
N TYR A 187 3.00 -7.58 11.56
CA TYR A 187 1.68 -8.20 11.65
C TYR A 187 1.13 -8.21 13.08
N LYS A 188 1.96 -8.64 14.03
CA LYS A 188 1.58 -8.71 15.45
C LYS A 188 1.50 -7.33 16.10
N GLN A 189 2.36 -6.40 15.66
CA GLN A 189 2.44 -5.05 16.23
C GLN A 189 1.40 -4.08 15.64
N ALA A 190 0.77 -4.40 14.51
CA ALA A 190 -0.16 -3.52 13.82
C ALA A 190 -1.26 -2.94 14.75
N PRO A 191 -1.95 -3.73 15.61
CA PRO A 191 -2.96 -3.18 16.50
C PRO A 191 -2.41 -2.12 17.47
N ALA A 192 -1.24 -2.38 18.06
CA ALA A 192 -0.62 -1.45 19.02
C ALA A 192 -0.14 -0.16 18.33
N LEU A 193 0.43 -0.27 17.13
CA LEU A 193 0.88 0.88 16.33
C LEU A 193 -0.32 1.77 15.96
N VAL A 194 -1.40 1.17 15.47
CA VAL A 194 -2.63 1.89 15.11
C VAL A 194 -3.25 2.56 16.33
N ASP A 195 -3.41 1.82 17.43
CA ASP A 195 -4.00 2.35 18.66
C ASP A 195 -3.23 3.55 19.21
N ASN A 196 -1.89 3.53 19.12
CA ASN A 196 -1.07 4.64 19.58
C ASN A 196 -1.19 5.87 18.68
N VAL A 197 -1.26 5.70 17.36
CA VAL A 197 -1.47 6.82 16.43
C VAL A 197 -2.86 7.42 16.62
N LEU A 198 -3.91 6.61 16.66
CA LEU A 198 -5.28 7.10 16.78
C LEU A 198 -5.55 7.77 18.14
N ARG A 199 -4.87 7.32 19.22
CA ARG A 199 -4.98 7.93 20.54
C ARG A 199 -4.59 9.41 20.56
N MET A 200 -3.70 9.84 19.68
CA MET A 200 -3.28 11.25 19.58
C MET A 200 -4.44 12.20 19.24
N PHE A 201 -5.52 11.67 18.67
CA PHE A 201 -6.67 12.46 18.20
C PHE A 201 -7.92 12.30 19.05
N MET A 202 -7.87 11.44 20.07
CA MET A 202 -9.01 11.21 20.96
C MET A 202 -9.15 12.36 21.97
N PRO A 203 -10.38 12.71 22.37
CA PRO A 203 -10.60 13.60 23.49
C PRO A 203 -10.00 13.03 24.81
N ASP A 204 -9.47 13.88 25.68
CA ASP A 204 -8.83 13.48 26.96
C ASP A 204 -9.72 12.59 27.83
N GLU A 205 -11.03 12.86 27.86
CA GLU A 205 -12.02 12.06 28.60
C GLU A 205 -12.10 10.59 28.11
N ASN A 206 -11.89 10.35 26.85
CA ASN A 206 -11.93 9.04 26.25
C ASN A 206 -10.62 8.26 26.45
N ILE A 207 -9.49 8.96 26.57
CA ILE A 207 -8.18 8.36 26.91
C ILE A 207 -8.25 7.71 28.29
N THR A 208 -8.85 8.39 29.26
CA THR A 208 -9.00 7.89 30.63
C THR A 208 -9.85 6.61 30.69
N LYS A 209 -10.95 6.53 29.92
CA LYS A 209 -11.82 5.33 29.84
C LYS A 209 -11.10 4.12 29.23
N LEU A 210 -10.25 4.32 28.24
CA LEU A 210 -9.47 3.26 27.59
C LEU A 210 -8.42 2.66 28.53
N ILE A 211 -7.77 3.49 29.34
CA ILE A 211 -6.78 3.05 30.33
C ILE A 211 -7.45 2.16 31.39
N HIS A 212 -8.62 2.56 31.90
CA HIS A 212 -9.36 1.78 32.89
C HIS A 212 -9.86 0.42 32.37
N LYS A 213 -10.22 0.33 31.09
CA LYS A 213 -10.70 -0.92 30.47
C LYS A 213 -9.60 -1.95 30.21
N ARG A 214 -8.32 -1.54 30.21
CA ARG A 214 -7.15 -2.44 30.06
C ARG A 214 -6.58 -2.92 31.41
N MET A 215 -6.99 -2.31 32.52
CA MET A 215 -6.53 -2.68 33.87
C MET A 215 -7.47 -3.65 34.58
N ASN A 216 -8.63 -3.95 33.99
CA ASN A 216 -9.59 -4.95 34.41
C ASN A 216 -9.70 -6.09 33.38
#